data_ef26e9f0ed33efa3e35ed57e98309ced
#
_entry.id   ef26e9f0ed33efa3e35ed57e98309ced
#
_cell.length_a   1.000
_cell.length_b   1.000
_cell.length_c   1.000
_cell.angle_alpha   90.00
_cell.angle_beta   90.00
_cell.angle_gamma   90.00
#
_symmetry.space_group_name_H-M   'P 1'
#
loop_
_entity.id
_entity.type
_entity.pdbx_description
1 polymer ?
#
loop_
_entity_poly.entity_id
_entity_poly.type
_entity_poly.pdbx_seq_one_letter_code
_entity_poly.pdbx_strand_id
1 'polypeptide(L)'
;MPYILLVFVISVLGVSSVSYAEPFTLPRTNTVLLKDKQTKNEYPITIKLPRSYQKQNQKRYPVVYLLDANYSLPIASGASRFMMNSGAIEEVIIVAVGYQKGVSGLNSRIYDYTPFEDKNWQRKTGGASQYLNYLKHTVLPHIEAHYRTTQKSTLVGNSLGGLFAAYTLFTEPSLFSNYIIGSPSVWFKENSILAMAVKPAANTTKVYIAVGELEESEGEKMVSGARQLTAKINKQSGALVITNLFVIPQARHATAFPTTITQALDWIYQVNTNPQ
;
A
#
# COMPACT_ATOMS: atom_id res chain seq x y z
N MET A 1 4.99 43.65 78.46
CA MET A 1 4.21 42.71 77.57
C MET A 1 4.89 42.68 76.28
N PRO A 2 5.54 41.56 75.85
CA PRO A 2 6.18 41.45 74.52
C PRO A 2 5.15 40.95 73.50
N TYR A 3 5.06 41.63 72.37
CA TYR A 3 4.25 41.23 71.22
C TYR A 3 5.06 40.18 70.43
N ILE A 4 4.49 38.96 70.31
CA ILE A 4 5.00 37.91 69.43
C ILE A 4 4.48 38.14 68.02
N LEU A 5 5.34 38.47 67.09
CA LEU A 5 5.06 38.60 65.66
C LEU A 5 5.09 37.22 65.02
N LEU A 6 3.91 36.71 64.63
CA LEU A 6 3.80 35.42 63.97
C LEU A 6 3.99 35.65 62.45
N VAL A 7 5.14 35.22 61.93
CA VAL A 7 5.43 35.28 60.47
C VAL A 7 4.84 34.02 59.82
N PHE A 8 3.77 34.18 59.04
CA PHE A 8 3.25 33.09 58.16
C PHE A 8 4.10 32.99 56.92
N VAL A 9 4.86 31.91 56.80
CA VAL A 9 5.58 31.55 55.55
C VAL A 9 4.60 30.77 54.65
N ILE A 10 4.03 31.41 53.64
CA ILE A 10 3.22 30.74 52.61
C ILE A 10 4.17 30.06 51.61
N SER A 11 4.36 28.75 51.75
CA SER A 11 5.06 27.94 50.73
C SER A 11 4.14 27.80 49.50
N VAL A 12 4.45 28.53 48.43
CA VAL A 12 3.81 28.34 47.13
C VAL A 12 4.44 27.09 46.52
N LEU A 13 3.73 25.96 46.63
CA LEU A 13 4.03 24.75 45.87
C LEU A 13 3.71 25.05 44.42
N GLY A 14 4.75 25.28 43.63
CA GLY A 14 4.66 25.41 42.19
C GLY A 14 4.16 24.09 41.59
N VAL A 15 2.91 24.00 41.24
CA VAL A 15 2.37 22.89 40.47
C VAL A 15 2.91 23.05 39.06
N SER A 16 3.96 22.26 38.72
CA SER A 16 4.46 22.14 37.34
C SER A 16 3.35 21.50 36.52
N SER A 17 2.64 22.29 35.73
CA SER A 17 1.68 21.77 34.75
C SER A 17 2.44 21.01 33.66
N VAL A 18 2.32 19.69 33.62
CA VAL A 18 2.79 18.89 32.51
C VAL A 18 1.91 19.21 31.31
N SER A 19 2.46 19.92 30.34
CA SER A 19 1.80 20.14 29.05
C SER A 19 2.02 18.90 28.17
N TYR A 20 0.95 18.16 27.89
CA TYR A 20 1.01 17.08 26.91
C TYR A 20 0.97 17.68 25.50
N ALA A 21 1.94 17.28 24.66
CA ALA A 21 1.92 17.62 23.24
C ALA A 21 0.79 16.85 22.52
N GLU A 22 0.24 17.45 21.47
CA GLU A 22 -0.74 16.77 20.61
C GLU A 22 -0.11 15.51 19.99
N PRO A 23 -0.89 14.42 19.82
CA PRO A 23 -0.43 13.22 19.16
C PRO A 23 0.10 13.51 17.75
N PHE A 24 1.24 12.88 17.39
CA PHE A 24 1.76 13.01 16.03
C PHE A 24 0.79 12.37 15.03
N THR A 25 0.39 13.13 14.02
CA THR A 25 -0.44 12.65 12.90
C THR A 25 0.28 12.82 11.58
N LEU A 26 0.00 11.95 10.62
CA LEU A 26 0.51 12.12 9.25
C LEU A 26 -0.20 13.35 8.63
N PRO A 27 0.55 14.40 8.26
CA PRO A 27 -0.08 15.61 7.75
C PRO A 27 -0.72 15.38 6.38
N ARG A 28 -1.80 16.14 6.09
CA ARG A 28 -2.58 16.09 4.84
C ARG A 28 -3.19 14.72 4.58
N THR A 29 -3.62 14.04 5.64
CA THR A 29 -4.41 12.81 5.55
C THR A 29 -5.86 13.09 5.91
N ASN A 30 -6.76 12.40 5.23
CA ASN A 30 -8.17 12.31 5.56
C ASN A 30 -8.62 10.85 5.43
N THR A 31 -9.51 10.41 6.31
CA THR A 31 -10.06 9.05 6.24
C THR A 31 -11.56 9.11 6.03
N VAL A 32 -12.02 8.38 5.02
CA VAL A 32 -13.44 8.19 4.72
C VAL A 32 -13.80 6.71 4.85
N LEU A 33 -15.04 6.43 5.21
CA LEU A 33 -15.56 5.08 5.25
C LEU A 33 -16.36 4.83 3.97
N LEU A 34 -15.89 3.91 3.13
CA LEU A 34 -16.58 3.56 1.89
C LEU A 34 -17.27 2.21 2.01
N LYS A 35 -18.54 2.19 1.61
CA LYS A 35 -19.39 1.01 1.63
C LYS A 35 -19.43 0.35 0.26
N ASP A 36 -19.13 -0.95 0.21
CA ASP A 36 -19.33 -1.75 -0.99
C ASP A 36 -20.82 -1.83 -1.35
N LYS A 37 -21.14 -1.51 -2.58
CA LYS A 37 -22.54 -1.52 -3.06
C LYS A 37 -23.16 -2.92 -3.11
N GLN A 38 -22.34 -3.95 -3.29
CA GLN A 38 -22.80 -5.35 -3.43
C GLN A 38 -22.84 -6.05 -2.07
N THR A 39 -21.72 -6.11 -1.37
CA THR A 39 -21.58 -6.87 -0.12
C THR A 39 -22.07 -6.12 1.11
N LYS A 40 -22.23 -4.78 1.01
CA LYS A 40 -22.50 -3.85 2.10
C LYS A 40 -21.37 -3.74 3.14
N ASN A 41 -20.24 -4.38 2.90
CA ASN A 41 -19.05 -4.24 3.71
C ASN A 41 -18.51 -2.81 3.66
N GLU A 42 -17.95 -2.35 4.78
CA GLU A 42 -17.39 -1.00 4.92
C GLU A 42 -15.90 -1.09 5.17
N TYR A 43 -15.13 -0.25 4.47
CA TYR A 43 -13.68 -0.18 4.59
C TYR A 43 -13.23 1.27 4.81
N PRO A 44 -12.36 1.54 5.79
CA PRO A 44 -11.74 2.85 5.94
C PRO A 44 -10.72 3.07 4.83
N ILE A 45 -10.82 4.20 4.17
CA ILE A 45 -9.90 4.61 3.10
C ILE A 45 -9.20 5.88 3.57
N THR A 46 -7.90 5.83 3.74
CA THR A 46 -7.10 6.98 4.14
C THR A 46 -6.40 7.57 2.92
N ILE A 47 -6.69 8.82 2.64
CA ILE A 47 -6.15 9.57 1.51
C ILE A 47 -5.09 10.54 2.03
N LYS A 48 -3.87 10.47 1.49
CA LYS A 48 -2.77 11.38 1.77
C LYS A 48 -2.45 12.21 0.54
N LEU A 49 -2.56 13.51 0.69
CA LEU A 49 -2.30 14.46 -0.40
C LEU A 49 -0.83 14.91 -0.42
N PRO A 50 -0.24 15.13 -1.62
CA PRO A 50 1.09 15.67 -1.76
C PRO A 50 1.17 17.14 -1.32
N ARG A 51 2.40 17.67 -1.15
CA ARG A 51 2.63 19.00 -0.60
C ARG A 51 2.05 20.12 -1.47
N SER A 52 2.13 19.96 -2.79
CA SER A 52 1.67 20.98 -3.73
C SER A 52 0.16 20.98 -3.95
N TYR A 53 -0.58 19.96 -3.45
CA TYR A 53 -2.00 19.78 -3.77
C TYR A 53 -2.85 21.01 -3.48
N GLN A 54 -2.68 21.68 -2.34
CA GLN A 54 -3.43 22.89 -1.99
C GLN A 54 -2.93 24.15 -2.70
N LYS A 55 -1.67 24.14 -3.19
CA LYS A 55 -1.04 25.32 -3.80
C LYS A 55 -1.22 25.37 -5.31
N GLN A 56 -1.35 24.21 -5.97
CA GLN A 56 -1.43 24.07 -7.43
C GLN A 56 -2.79 23.52 -7.85
N ASN A 57 -3.79 24.39 -7.90
CA ASN A 57 -5.19 23.99 -8.09
C ASN A 57 -5.49 23.33 -9.44
N GLN A 58 -4.66 23.53 -10.46
CA GLN A 58 -4.82 22.93 -11.79
C GLN A 58 -4.05 21.61 -11.96
N LYS A 59 -3.09 21.33 -11.07
CA LYS A 59 -2.28 20.14 -11.16
C LYS A 59 -3.10 18.90 -10.82
N ARG A 60 -2.96 17.87 -11.65
CA ARG A 60 -3.48 16.51 -11.41
C ARG A 60 -2.34 15.58 -11.03
N TYR A 61 -2.64 14.57 -10.26
CA TYR A 61 -1.65 13.72 -9.63
C TYR A 61 -1.93 12.24 -9.92
N PRO A 62 -0.91 11.43 -10.20
CA PRO A 62 -1.07 9.97 -10.20
C PRO A 62 -1.45 9.48 -8.80
N VAL A 63 -2.06 8.30 -8.76
CA VAL A 63 -2.56 7.72 -7.50
C VAL A 63 -1.87 6.41 -7.20
N VAL A 64 -1.37 6.27 -5.97
CA VAL A 64 -0.81 5.03 -5.44
C VAL A 64 -1.80 4.42 -4.44
N TYR A 65 -2.40 3.30 -4.81
CA TYR A 65 -3.33 2.55 -3.97
C TYR A 65 -2.55 1.50 -3.17
N LEU A 66 -2.57 1.64 -1.85
CA LEU A 66 -1.89 0.74 -0.92
C LEU A 66 -2.91 -0.20 -0.28
N LEU A 67 -2.64 -1.47 -0.31
CA LEU A 67 -3.30 -2.45 0.55
C LEU A 67 -2.68 -2.41 1.96
N ASP A 68 -3.35 -3.02 2.95
CA ASP A 68 -2.85 -3.07 4.33
C ASP A 68 -2.57 -1.68 4.95
N ALA A 69 -3.53 -0.76 4.89
CA ALA A 69 -3.36 0.67 5.21
C ALA A 69 -2.57 0.95 6.49
N ASN A 70 -2.88 0.24 7.60
CA ASN A 70 -2.26 0.46 8.90
C ASN A 70 -0.74 0.19 8.89
N TYR A 71 -0.29 -0.74 8.06
CA TYR A 71 1.10 -1.10 7.89
C TYR A 71 1.78 -0.30 6.77
N SER A 72 1.14 -0.23 5.61
CA SER A 72 1.77 0.29 4.39
C SER A 72 1.81 1.81 4.31
N LEU A 73 0.79 2.52 4.83
CA LEU A 73 0.70 3.97 4.71
C LEU A 73 1.84 4.72 5.43
N PRO A 74 2.18 4.41 6.70
CA PRO A 74 3.31 5.06 7.36
C PRO A 74 4.62 4.86 6.61
N ILE A 75 4.88 3.64 6.12
CA ILE A 75 6.09 3.29 5.37
C ILE A 75 6.14 4.06 4.05
N ALA A 76 5.09 3.98 3.23
CA ALA A 76 5.04 4.66 1.93
C ALA A 76 5.09 6.18 2.06
N SER A 77 4.41 6.74 3.08
CA SER A 77 4.45 8.16 3.38
C SER A 77 5.83 8.66 3.76
N GLY A 78 6.57 7.88 4.57
CA GLY A 78 7.95 8.20 4.95
C GLY A 78 8.91 8.08 3.77
N ALA A 79 8.89 6.93 3.09
CA ALA A 79 9.76 6.63 1.96
C ALA A 79 9.63 7.61 0.80
N SER A 80 8.39 7.98 0.42
CA SER A 80 8.16 8.88 -0.72
C SER A 80 8.39 10.36 -0.42
N ARG A 81 8.40 10.76 0.87
CA ARG A 81 8.39 12.18 1.27
C ARG A 81 9.58 12.97 0.71
N PHE A 82 10.79 12.46 0.89
CA PHE A 82 11.99 13.16 0.42
C PHE A 82 12.06 13.15 -1.11
N MET A 83 11.81 12.03 -1.75
CA MET A 83 11.83 11.88 -3.21
C MET A 83 10.85 12.84 -3.89
N MET A 84 9.60 12.97 -3.38
CA MET A 84 8.62 13.94 -3.91
C MET A 84 9.04 15.40 -3.63
N ASN A 85 9.56 15.70 -2.44
CA ASN A 85 9.92 17.07 -2.07
C ASN A 85 11.16 17.59 -2.81
N SER A 86 12.09 16.72 -3.18
CA SER A 86 13.28 17.04 -3.97
C SER A 86 13.01 17.08 -5.48
N GLY A 87 11.84 16.60 -5.92
CA GLY A 87 11.52 16.47 -7.34
C GLY A 87 12.17 15.25 -8.02
N ALA A 88 12.76 14.33 -7.26
CA ALA A 88 13.32 13.09 -7.81
C ALA A 88 12.24 12.20 -8.41
N ILE A 89 11.06 12.18 -7.80
CA ILE A 89 9.88 11.52 -8.34
C ILE A 89 8.71 12.49 -8.48
N GLU A 90 7.77 12.14 -9.36
CA GLU A 90 6.50 12.82 -9.49
C GLU A 90 5.71 12.78 -8.17
N GLU A 91 5.07 13.89 -7.78
CA GLU A 91 4.21 13.92 -6.61
C GLU A 91 2.96 13.07 -6.85
N VAL A 92 2.63 12.19 -5.92
CA VAL A 92 1.48 11.29 -6.00
C VAL A 92 0.48 11.52 -4.86
N ILE A 93 -0.79 11.21 -5.10
CA ILE A 93 -1.77 10.99 -4.04
C ILE A 93 -1.61 9.55 -3.56
N ILE A 94 -1.54 9.33 -2.25
CA ILE A 94 -1.53 7.97 -1.68
C ILE A 94 -2.92 7.68 -1.12
N VAL A 95 -3.50 6.55 -1.55
CA VAL A 95 -4.80 6.04 -1.08
C VAL A 95 -4.56 4.71 -0.40
N ALA A 96 -4.71 4.64 0.89
CA ALA A 96 -4.50 3.42 1.67
C ALA A 96 -5.84 2.79 2.05
N VAL A 97 -6.05 1.55 1.60
CA VAL A 97 -7.27 0.78 1.85
C VAL A 97 -7.08 -0.05 3.11
N GLY A 98 -7.91 0.23 4.11
CA GLY A 98 -7.91 -0.49 5.38
C GLY A 98 -8.69 -1.81 5.32
N TYR A 99 -8.84 -2.43 6.47
CA TYR A 99 -9.57 -3.70 6.59
C TYR A 99 -11.05 -3.48 6.80
N GLN A 100 -11.85 -4.47 6.46
CA GLN A 100 -13.29 -4.46 6.64
C GLN A 100 -13.66 -4.13 8.10
N LYS A 101 -14.55 -3.17 8.29
CA LYS A 101 -15.09 -2.81 9.61
C LYS A 101 -15.92 -3.94 10.18
N GLY A 102 -15.79 -4.18 11.48
CA GLY A 102 -16.57 -5.20 12.19
C GLY A 102 -15.97 -6.61 12.15
N VAL A 103 -14.85 -6.83 11.44
CA VAL A 103 -14.08 -8.07 11.48
C VAL A 103 -12.62 -7.79 11.88
N SER A 104 -11.92 -8.80 12.36
CA SER A 104 -10.49 -8.63 12.65
C SER A 104 -9.72 -8.34 11.38
N GLY A 105 -8.70 -7.46 11.46
CA GLY A 105 -7.88 -7.11 10.29
C GLY A 105 -7.26 -8.34 9.61
N LEU A 106 -6.85 -9.34 10.38
CA LEU A 106 -6.32 -10.59 9.85
C LEU A 106 -7.35 -11.39 9.04
N ASN A 107 -8.59 -11.47 9.53
CA ASN A 107 -9.67 -12.19 8.82
C ASN A 107 -10.09 -11.46 7.54
N SER A 108 -10.25 -10.13 7.60
CA SER A 108 -10.51 -9.32 6.41
C SER A 108 -9.42 -9.52 5.36
N ARG A 109 -8.15 -9.35 5.77
CA ARG A 109 -6.99 -9.47 4.90
C ARG A 109 -6.89 -10.84 4.22
N ILE A 110 -7.05 -11.92 4.99
CA ILE A 110 -6.96 -13.28 4.44
C ILE A 110 -8.09 -13.52 3.43
N TYR A 111 -9.31 -13.15 3.75
CA TYR A 111 -10.44 -13.31 2.84
C TYR A 111 -10.29 -12.46 1.58
N ASP A 112 -10.06 -11.16 1.76
CA ASP A 112 -10.07 -10.17 0.68
C ASP A 112 -8.90 -10.33 -0.31
N TYR A 113 -7.76 -10.90 0.13
CA TYR A 113 -6.57 -10.97 -0.72
C TYR A 113 -6.28 -12.35 -1.31
N THR A 114 -7.03 -13.38 -0.94
CA THR A 114 -6.83 -14.72 -1.48
C THR A 114 -7.74 -15.00 -2.68
N PRO A 115 -7.17 -15.43 -3.84
CA PRO A 115 -7.94 -15.65 -5.06
C PRO A 115 -8.89 -16.85 -4.99
N PHE A 116 -8.57 -17.85 -4.16
CA PHE A 116 -9.27 -19.12 -4.12
C PHE A 116 -9.66 -19.52 -2.70
N GLU A 117 -10.76 -20.24 -2.57
CA GLU A 117 -11.09 -20.92 -1.32
C GLU A 117 -10.09 -22.07 -1.09
N ASP A 118 -9.54 -22.10 0.12
CA ASP A 118 -8.70 -23.20 0.61
C ASP A 118 -9.29 -23.72 1.93
N LYS A 119 -9.83 -24.94 1.87
CA LYS A 119 -10.49 -25.59 3.01
C LYS A 119 -9.50 -26.04 4.10
N ASN A 120 -8.20 -26.08 3.78
CA ASN A 120 -7.15 -26.41 4.76
C ASN A 120 -6.82 -25.20 5.68
N TRP A 121 -7.28 -24.01 5.35
CA TRP A 121 -7.10 -22.82 6.17
C TRP A 121 -8.15 -22.74 7.28
N GLN A 122 -7.72 -22.41 8.50
CA GLN A 122 -8.63 -22.18 9.64
C GLN A 122 -9.55 -20.96 9.44
N ARG A 123 -9.19 -20.05 8.54
CA ARG A 123 -9.90 -18.82 8.23
C ARG A 123 -10.46 -18.87 6.81
N LYS A 124 -11.56 -18.17 6.62
CA LYS A 124 -12.18 -18.06 5.29
C LYS A 124 -11.21 -17.42 4.31
N THR A 125 -11.10 -18.01 3.11
CA THR A 125 -10.28 -17.54 1.98
C THR A 125 -11.15 -17.37 0.74
N GLY A 126 -10.61 -16.81 -0.36
CA GLY A 126 -11.25 -16.81 -1.68
C GLY A 126 -12.11 -15.59 -2.00
N GLY A 127 -11.94 -14.48 -1.28
CA GLY A 127 -12.71 -13.24 -1.50
C GLY A 127 -12.14 -12.26 -2.50
N ALA A 128 -10.98 -12.55 -3.13
CA ALA A 128 -10.26 -11.59 -3.96
C ALA A 128 -11.09 -11.03 -5.13
N SER A 129 -11.93 -11.84 -5.76
CA SER A 129 -12.82 -11.36 -6.84
C SER A 129 -13.81 -10.31 -6.34
N GLN A 130 -14.39 -10.52 -5.18
CA GLN A 130 -15.32 -9.60 -4.53
C GLN A 130 -14.63 -8.28 -4.16
N TYR A 131 -13.45 -8.40 -3.55
CA TYR A 131 -12.65 -7.24 -3.16
C TYR A 131 -12.14 -6.45 -4.37
N LEU A 132 -11.75 -7.11 -5.45
CA LEU A 132 -11.42 -6.46 -6.72
C LEU A 132 -12.59 -5.65 -7.28
N ASN A 133 -13.79 -6.22 -7.27
CA ASN A 133 -15.01 -5.52 -7.68
C ASN A 133 -15.29 -4.29 -6.79
N TYR A 134 -15.07 -4.40 -5.48
CA TYR A 134 -15.15 -3.25 -4.57
C TYR A 134 -14.16 -2.14 -4.94
N LEU A 135 -12.89 -2.48 -5.18
CA LEU A 135 -11.90 -1.49 -5.63
C LEU A 135 -12.34 -0.82 -6.94
N LYS A 136 -12.72 -1.63 -7.93
CA LYS A 136 -13.09 -1.18 -9.28
C LYS A 136 -14.34 -0.29 -9.30
N HIS A 137 -15.37 -0.64 -8.54
CA HIS A 137 -16.69 0.00 -8.63
C HIS A 137 -17.01 0.96 -7.48
N THR A 138 -16.19 1.00 -6.45
CA THR A 138 -16.41 1.88 -5.29
C THR A 138 -15.21 2.77 -5.00
N VAL A 139 -14.02 2.20 -4.79
CA VAL A 139 -12.85 2.98 -4.35
C VAL A 139 -12.33 3.86 -5.48
N LEU A 140 -12.00 3.29 -6.65
CA LEU A 140 -11.41 4.04 -7.75
C LEU A 140 -12.34 5.18 -8.20
N PRO A 141 -13.64 4.96 -8.48
CA PRO A 141 -14.55 6.03 -8.88
C PRO A 141 -14.72 7.12 -7.80
N HIS A 142 -14.71 6.74 -6.51
CA HIS A 142 -14.75 7.73 -5.43
C HIS A 142 -13.54 8.64 -5.45
N ILE A 143 -12.33 8.09 -5.61
CA ILE A 143 -11.10 8.86 -5.66
C ILE A 143 -11.08 9.78 -6.90
N GLU A 144 -11.45 9.27 -8.06
CA GLU A 144 -11.50 10.04 -9.31
C GLU A 144 -12.50 11.20 -9.25
N ALA A 145 -13.65 11.00 -8.59
CA ALA A 145 -14.68 12.03 -8.47
C ALA A 145 -14.33 13.14 -7.46
N HIS A 146 -13.53 12.86 -6.41
CA HIS A 146 -13.28 13.79 -5.31
C HIS A 146 -11.88 14.39 -5.30
N TYR A 147 -10.95 13.86 -6.09
CA TYR A 147 -9.56 14.31 -6.11
C TYR A 147 -9.07 14.58 -7.54
N ARG A 148 -8.12 15.50 -7.67
CA ARG A 148 -7.49 15.82 -8.95
C ARG A 148 -6.48 14.74 -9.34
N THR A 149 -6.96 13.71 -9.98
CA THR A 149 -6.17 12.55 -10.40
C THR A 149 -5.85 12.58 -11.88
N THR A 150 -4.71 12.01 -12.27
CA THR A 150 -4.45 11.56 -13.64
C THR A 150 -5.00 10.15 -13.81
N GLN A 151 -4.93 9.61 -15.04
CA GLN A 151 -5.26 8.20 -15.30
C GLN A 151 -4.14 7.24 -14.84
N LYS A 152 -2.97 7.76 -14.44
CA LYS A 152 -1.84 6.94 -13.99
C LYS A 152 -2.07 6.49 -12.54
N SER A 153 -2.25 5.20 -12.34
CA SER A 153 -2.51 4.58 -11.06
C SER A 153 -1.61 3.38 -10.81
N THR A 154 -1.27 3.15 -9.55
CA THR A 154 -0.42 2.01 -9.13
C THR A 154 -1.08 1.26 -7.99
N LEU A 155 -1.23 -0.06 -8.12
CA LEU A 155 -1.63 -0.94 -7.02
C LEU A 155 -0.39 -1.48 -6.30
N VAL A 156 -0.38 -1.40 -4.98
CA VAL A 156 0.71 -1.87 -4.13
C VAL A 156 0.20 -2.90 -3.14
N GLY A 157 0.82 -4.06 -3.12
CA GLY A 157 0.54 -5.10 -2.13
C GLY A 157 1.78 -5.85 -1.68
N ASN A 158 1.78 -6.30 -0.42
CA ASN A 158 2.84 -7.09 0.17
C ASN A 158 2.31 -8.44 0.68
N SER A 159 3.07 -9.52 0.53
CA SER A 159 2.69 -10.84 1.03
C SER A 159 1.38 -11.34 0.37
N LEU A 160 0.32 -11.63 1.12
CA LEU A 160 -1.02 -11.88 0.56
C LEU A 160 -1.53 -10.69 -0.26
N GLY A 161 -1.20 -9.44 0.13
CA GLY A 161 -1.50 -8.27 -0.69
C GLY A 161 -0.73 -8.29 -2.03
N GLY A 162 0.49 -8.82 -2.05
CA GLY A 162 1.26 -9.07 -3.28
C GLY A 162 0.62 -10.14 -4.16
N LEU A 163 0.08 -11.20 -3.55
CA LEU A 163 -0.72 -12.21 -4.24
C LEU A 163 -1.97 -11.60 -4.88
N PHE A 164 -2.69 -10.75 -4.14
CA PHE A 164 -3.85 -10.03 -4.68
C PHE A 164 -3.49 -9.09 -5.82
N ALA A 165 -2.36 -8.37 -5.72
CA ALA A 165 -1.90 -7.49 -6.80
C ALA A 165 -1.57 -8.30 -8.07
N ALA A 166 -0.94 -9.48 -7.93
CA ALA A 166 -0.71 -10.40 -9.04
C ALA A 166 -2.02 -10.94 -9.63
N TYR A 167 -2.98 -11.31 -8.77
CA TYR A 167 -4.32 -11.73 -9.19
C TYR A 167 -5.03 -10.63 -9.99
N THR A 168 -4.96 -9.39 -9.53
CA THR A 168 -5.54 -8.23 -10.22
C THR A 168 -4.91 -8.04 -11.60
N LEU A 169 -3.57 -8.10 -11.68
CA LEU A 169 -2.84 -8.03 -12.96
C LEU A 169 -3.28 -9.14 -13.92
N PHE A 170 -3.54 -10.35 -13.44
CA PHE A 170 -3.94 -11.47 -14.29
C PHE A 170 -5.36 -11.37 -14.81
N THR A 171 -6.26 -10.81 -14.00
CA THR A 171 -7.70 -10.77 -14.31
C THR A 171 -8.16 -9.46 -14.94
N GLU A 172 -7.59 -8.34 -14.53
CA GLU A 172 -7.96 -6.98 -14.95
C GLU A 172 -6.69 -6.12 -15.16
N PRO A 173 -5.79 -6.48 -16.11
CA PRO A 173 -4.48 -5.86 -16.26
C PRO A 173 -4.54 -4.35 -16.54
N SER A 174 -5.63 -3.86 -17.13
CA SER A 174 -5.81 -2.45 -17.46
C SER A 174 -6.46 -1.63 -16.34
N LEU A 175 -6.76 -2.25 -15.18
CA LEU A 175 -7.38 -1.53 -14.05
C LEU A 175 -6.41 -0.55 -13.40
N PHE A 176 -5.13 -0.92 -13.37
CA PHE A 176 -4.04 -0.05 -12.89
C PHE A 176 -2.95 0.06 -13.95
N SER A 177 -2.34 1.24 -14.05
CA SER A 177 -1.23 1.45 -14.99
C SER A 177 0.05 0.76 -14.52
N ASN A 178 0.21 0.55 -13.21
CA ASN A 178 1.40 -0.07 -12.65
C ASN A 178 1.04 -0.96 -11.44
N TYR A 179 1.94 -1.89 -11.13
CA TYR A 179 1.83 -2.80 -10.01
C TYR A 179 3.14 -2.86 -9.22
N ILE A 180 3.05 -2.79 -7.90
CA ILE A 180 4.16 -3.04 -6.97
C ILE A 180 3.78 -4.27 -6.15
N ILE A 181 4.51 -5.35 -6.37
CA ILE A 181 4.23 -6.69 -5.82
C ILE A 181 5.38 -7.05 -4.88
N GLY A 182 5.22 -6.78 -3.59
CA GLY A 182 6.21 -7.08 -2.56
C GLY A 182 6.03 -8.48 -2.00
N SER A 183 7.11 -9.25 -1.93
CA SER A 183 7.16 -10.58 -1.29
C SER A 183 5.88 -11.40 -1.51
N PRO A 184 5.45 -11.63 -2.76
CA PRO A 184 4.13 -12.20 -3.04
C PRO A 184 3.99 -13.62 -2.50
N SER A 185 2.89 -13.90 -1.81
CA SER A 185 2.56 -15.25 -1.29
C SER A 185 2.16 -16.21 -2.41
N VAL A 186 3.08 -16.46 -3.36
CA VAL A 186 2.84 -17.34 -4.51
C VAL A 186 2.54 -18.77 -4.06
N TRP A 187 3.11 -19.20 -2.92
CA TRP A 187 2.92 -20.49 -2.29
C TRP A 187 1.47 -20.81 -1.89
N PHE A 188 0.62 -19.76 -1.76
CA PHE A 188 -0.77 -19.94 -1.35
C PHE A 188 -1.47 -20.98 -2.22
N LYS A 189 -2.15 -21.94 -1.57
CA LYS A 189 -2.89 -23.04 -2.19
C LYS A 189 -2.07 -23.72 -3.30
N GLU A 190 -0.90 -24.26 -2.92
CA GLU A 190 -0.01 -25.01 -3.82
C GLU A 190 0.36 -24.24 -5.10
N ASN A 191 0.70 -22.96 -4.95
CA ASN A 191 1.03 -22.06 -6.05
C ASN A 191 -0.08 -21.86 -7.10
N SER A 192 -1.35 -22.00 -6.71
CA SER A 192 -2.51 -21.95 -7.63
C SER A 192 -2.56 -20.70 -8.51
N ILE A 193 -1.99 -19.57 -8.07
CA ILE A 193 -1.88 -18.35 -8.90
C ILE A 193 -1.08 -18.63 -10.20
N LEU A 194 -0.10 -19.53 -10.18
CA LEU A 194 0.69 -19.87 -11.35
C LEU A 194 -0.09 -20.71 -12.38
N ALA A 195 -1.19 -21.33 -12.00
CA ALA A 195 -2.07 -22.05 -12.92
C ALA A 195 -3.09 -21.13 -13.65
N MET A 196 -3.29 -19.90 -13.16
CA MET A 196 -4.23 -18.96 -13.80
C MET A 196 -3.74 -18.51 -15.18
N ALA A 197 -4.66 -18.26 -16.09
CA ALA A 197 -4.36 -17.53 -17.31
C ALA A 197 -4.09 -16.05 -17.02
N VAL A 198 -3.16 -15.44 -17.74
CA VAL A 198 -2.88 -14.00 -17.68
C VAL A 198 -3.54 -13.32 -18.87
N LYS A 199 -4.44 -12.39 -18.62
CA LYS A 199 -5.02 -11.57 -19.70
C LYS A 199 -3.95 -10.61 -20.24
N PRO A 200 -3.90 -10.37 -21.56
CA PRO A 200 -2.96 -9.38 -22.12
C PRO A 200 -3.33 -7.97 -21.66
N ALA A 201 -2.32 -7.15 -21.39
CA ALA A 201 -2.52 -5.73 -21.10
C ALA A 201 -2.85 -4.96 -22.38
N ALA A 202 -3.80 -4.03 -22.31
CA ALA A 202 -4.15 -3.15 -23.43
C ALA A 202 -3.24 -1.90 -23.52
N ASN A 203 -2.57 -1.56 -22.43
CA ASN A 203 -1.69 -0.38 -22.32
C ASN A 203 -0.34 -0.77 -21.70
N THR A 204 0.67 0.07 -21.88
CA THR A 204 1.95 -0.12 -21.20
C THR A 204 1.75 -0.15 -19.69
N THR A 205 2.17 -1.25 -19.09
CA THR A 205 2.01 -1.54 -17.66
C THR A 205 3.38 -1.88 -17.06
N LYS A 206 3.78 -1.14 -16.04
CA LYS A 206 5.01 -1.44 -15.29
C LYS A 206 4.69 -2.32 -14.09
N VAL A 207 5.45 -3.40 -13.92
CA VAL A 207 5.29 -4.35 -12.81
C VAL A 207 6.62 -4.47 -12.07
N TYR A 208 6.68 -3.91 -10.87
CA TYR A 208 7.83 -4.04 -9.98
C TYR A 208 7.57 -5.15 -8.98
N ILE A 209 8.42 -6.18 -9.00
CA ILE A 209 8.34 -7.31 -8.07
C ILE A 209 9.59 -7.25 -7.19
N ALA A 210 9.41 -7.35 -5.87
CA ALA A 210 10.54 -7.42 -4.95
C ALA A 210 10.32 -8.49 -3.89
N VAL A 211 11.41 -9.09 -3.41
CA VAL A 211 11.40 -10.13 -2.38
C VAL A 211 12.72 -10.09 -1.62
N GLY A 212 12.70 -10.35 -0.33
CA GLY A 212 13.92 -10.45 0.47
C GLY A 212 14.68 -11.74 0.16
N GLU A 213 16.01 -11.65 0.03
CA GLU A 213 16.88 -12.80 -0.26
C GLU A 213 16.69 -13.95 0.75
N LEU A 214 16.60 -13.61 2.04
CA LEU A 214 16.48 -14.61 3.11
C LEU A 214 15.11 -15.29 3.17
N GLU A 215 14.11 -14.76 2.45
CA GLU A 215 12.77 -15.36 2.37
C GLU A 215 12.75 -16.69 1.61
N GLU A 216 13.84 -17.07 0.93
CA GLU A 216 13.96 -18.39 0.31
C GLU A 216 14.11 -19.49 1.35
N SER A 217 14.83 -19.23 2.42
CA SER A 217 15.15 -20.21 3.47
C SER A 217 14.20 -20.14 4.67
N GLU A 218 13.40 -19.07 4.80
CA GLU A 218 12.46 -18.87 5.92
C GLU A 218 11.16 -19.69 5.81
N GLY A 219 11.08 -20.65 4.86
CA GLY A 219 10.04 -21.65 4.79
C GLY A 219 9.32 -21.77 3.45
N GLU A 220 8.83 -20.68 2.87
CA GLU A 220 7.87 -20.70 1.76
C GLU A 220 8.50 -20.51 0.36
N LYS A 221 9.83 -20.60 0.24
CA LYS A 221 10.56 -20.41 -1.02
C LYS A 221 10.11 -19.17 -1.81
N MET A 222 9.99 -18.07 -1.10
CA MET A 222 9.38 -16.84 -1.63
C MET A 222 10.15 -16.27 -2.83
N VAL A 223 11.50 -16.39 -2.86
CA VAL A 223 12.32 -15.93 -4.00
C VAL A 223 12.04 -16.77 -5.23
N SER A 224 12.00 -18.10 -5.07
CA SER A 224 11.62 -19.02 -6.14
C SER A 224 10.23 -18.73 -6.66
N GLY A 225 9.26 -18.47 -5.80
CA GLY A 225 7.89 -18.09 -6.15
C GLY A 225 7.84 -16.78 -6.93
N ALA A 226 8.56 -15.74 -6.48
CA ALA A 226 8.63 -14.45 -7.16
C ALA A 226 9.26 -14.57 -8.56
N ARG A 227 10.31 -15.39 -8.73
CA ARG A 227 10.93 -15.69 -10.02
C ARG A 227 9.96 -16.39 -10.98
N GLN A 228 9.23 -17.40 -10.50
CA GLN A 228 8.21 -18.11 -11.30
C GLN A 228 7.07 -17.18 -11.72
N LEU A 229 6.59 -16.32 -10.80
CA LEU A 229 5.57 -15.31 -11.08
C LEU A 229 6.06 -14.34 -12.18
N THR A 230 7.28 -13.83 -12.07
CA THR A 230 7.88 -12.92 -13.05
C THR A 230 8.02 -13.60 -14.43
N ALA A 231 8.50 -14.82 -14.47
CA ALA A 231 8.63 -15.59 -15.71
C ALA A 231 7.27 -15.81 -16.38
N LYS A 232 6.23 -16.11 -15.60
CA LYS A 232 4.86 -16.26 -16.08
C LYS A 232 4.32 -14.96 -16.66
N ILE A 233 4.48 -13.84 -15.96
CA ILE A 233 4.06 -12.52 -16.44
C ILE A 233 4.74 -12.23 -17.78
N ASN A 234 6.06 -12.36 -17.87
CA ASN A 234 6.83 -12.09 -19.10
C ASN A 234 6.39 -12.97 -20.28
N LYS A 235 6.00 -14.20 -20.01
CA LYS A 235 5.56 -15.14 -21.06
C LYS A 235 4.15 -14.87 -21.57
N GLN A 236 3.23 -14.40 -20.72
CA GLN A 236 1.80 -14.42 -21.02
C GLN A 236 1.13 -13.04 -21.13
N SER A 237 1.69 -11.97 -20.52
CA SER A 237 1.02 -10.66 -20.49
C SER A 237 1.24 -9.78 -21.72
N GLY A 238 2.04 -10.23 -22.66
CA GLY A 238 2.33 -9.50 -23.91
C GLY A 238 3.44 -8.46 -23.77
N ALA A 239 3.84 -7.85 -24.90
CA ALA A 239 4.97 -6.93 -24.99
C ALA A 239 4.77 -5.58 -24.28
N LEU A 240 3.52 -5.27 -23.89
CA LEU A 240 3.19 -4.01 -23.21
C LEU A 240 3.48 -4.06 -21.69
N VAL A 241 3.76 -5.23 -21.13
CA VAL A 241 4.09 -5.36 -19.71
C VAL A 241 5.60 -5.38 -19.51
N ILE A 242 6.10 -4.40 -18.77
CA ILE A 242 7.52 -4.23 -18.46
C ILE A 242 7.71 -4.63 -16.99
N THR A 243 8.45 -5.71 -16.75
CA THR A 243 8.72 -6.21 -15.40
C THR A 243 10.11 -5.80 -14.91
N ASN A 244 10.21 -5.58 -13.60
CA ASN A 244 11.46 -5.49 -12.86
C ASN A 244 11.37 -6.42 -11.64
N LEU A 245 12.29 -7.36 -11.52
CA LEU A 245 12.41 -8.22 -10.34
C LEU A 245 13.64 -7.85 -9.53
N PHE A 246 13.44 -7.49 -8.28
CA PHE A 246 14.51 -7.16 -7.35
C PHE A 246 14.53 -8.11 -6.15
N VAL A 247 15.60 -8.90 -6.03
CA VAL A 247 15.88 -9.69 -4.81
C VAL A 247 16.71 -8.81 -3.89
N ILE A 248 16.12 -8.42 -2.76
CA ILE A 248 16.72 -7.48 -1.81
C ILE A 248 17.74 -8.22 -0.95
N PRO A 249 19.06 -7.89 -1.04
CA PRO A 249 20.10 -8.59 -0.30
C PRO A 249 19.86 -8.52 1.21
N GLN A 250 20.10 -9.63 1.92
CA GLN A 250 20.02 -9.75 3.37
C GLN A 250 18.65 -9.35 3.98
N ALA A 251 17.62 -9.16 3.17
CA ALA A 251 16.29 -8.82 3.67
C ALA A 251 15.46 -10.09 3.97
N ARG A 252 14.67 -10.00 5.01
CA ARG A 252 13.65 -10.97 5.44
C ARG A 252 12.26 -10.46 5.10
N HIS A 253 11.25 -11.30 5.24
CA HIS A 253 9.86 -10.91 4.99
C HIS A 253 9.43 -9.65 5.75
N ALA A 254 9.83 -9.52 7.02
CA ALA A 254 9.52 -8.35 7.85
C ALA A 254 10.28 -7.08 7.46
N THR A 255 11.39 -7.16 6.72
CA THR A 255 12.27 -6.02 6.42
C THR A 255 12.31 -5.62 4.94
N ALA A 256 11.74 -6.43 4.05
CA ALA A 256 11.79 -6.20 2.60
C ALA A 256 10.92 -5.02 2.14
N PHE A 257 9.74 -4.81 2.72
CA PHE A 257 8.74 -3.88 2.20
C PHE A 257 9.18 -2.41 2.14
N PRO A 258 9.89 -1.82 3.13
CA PRO A 258 10.38 -0.44 3.02
C PRO A 258 11.28 -0.20 1.81
N THR A 259 12.20 -1.12 1.54
CA THR A 259 13.07 -1.08 0.37
C THR A 259 12.26 -1.28 -0.93
N THR A 260 11.32 -2.22 -0.92
CA THR A 260 10.40 -2.43 -2.06
C THR A 260 9.69 -1.14 -2.45
N ILE A 261 9.09 -0.44 -1.48
CA ILE A 261 8.36 0.82 -1.74
C ILE A 261 9.30 1.90 -2.28
N THR A 262 10.46 2.09 -1.66
CA THR A 262 11.41 3.14 -2.07
C THR A 262 11.88 2.92 -3.51
N GLN A 263 12.36 1.74 -3.82
CA GLN A 263 12.90 1.41 -5.14
C GLN A 263 11.82 1.38 -6.23
N ALA A 264 10.65 0.85 -5.91
CA ALA A 264 9.54 0.76 -6.86
C ALA A 264 8.96 2.13 -7.22
N LEU A 265 8.77 3.02 -6.24
CA LEU A 265 8.27 4.37 -6.49
C LEU A 265 9.27 5.18 -7.31
N ASP A 266 10.57 5.04 -7.04
CA ASP A 266 11.61 5.66 -7.85
C ASP A 266 11.54 5.16 -9.30
N TRP A 267 11.56 3.85 -9.53
CA TRP A 267 11.50 3.27 -10.87
C TRP A 267 10.24 3.62 -11.67
N ILE A 268 9.08 3.75 -11.00
CA ILE A 268 7.81 4.06 -11.67
C ILE A 268 7.63 5.54 -11.94
N TYR A 269 8.05 6.39 -11.00
CA TYR A 269 7.71 7.81 -10.94
C TYR A 269 8.90 8.75 -11.07
N GLN A 270 10.12 8.24 -11.31
CA GLN A 270 11.31 9.07 -11.51
C GLN A 270 11.04 10.13 -12.57
N VAL A 271 11.45 11.35 -12.26
CA VAL A 271 11.44 12.47 -13.21
C VAL A 271 12.79 12.43 -13.92
N ASN A 272 12.79 12.13 -15.24
CA ASN A 272 14.00 12.19 -16.03
C ASN A 272 14.51 13.63 -16.06
N THR A 273 15.40 13.98 -15.16
CA THR A 273 16.21 15.19 -15.25
C THR A 273 17.36 14.87 -16.21
N ASN A 274 17.10 14.88 -17.53
CA ASN A 274 18.20 15.05 -18.47
C ASN A 274 18.74 16.47 -18.20
N PRO A 275 20.00 16.64 -17.80
CA PRO A 275 20.63 17.96 -17.85
C PRO A 275 20.64 18.38 -19.31
N GLN A 276 19.95 19.47 -19.63
CA GLN A 276 20.14 20.21 -20.87
C GLN A 276 21.51 20.86 -20.89
#